data_bd1f0425ebfad077d4e5e660964c6fd4
#
_entry.id   bd1f0425ebfad077d4e5e660964c6fd4
#
_cell.length_a   1.000
_cell.length_b   1.000
_cell.length_c   1.000
_cell.angle_alpha   90.00
_cell.angle_beta   90.00
_cell.angle_gamma   90.00
#
_symmetry.space_group_name_H-M   'P 1'
#
loop_
_entity.id
_entity.type
_entity.pdbx_description
1 polymer ?
#
loop_
_entity_poly.entity_id
_entity_poly.type
_entity_poly.pdbx_seq_one_letter_code
_entity_poly.pdbx_strand_id
1 'polypeptide(L)'
;MKKLLWTVLPLMLLAMVACGGDDGVQFPDNPNQEQPDNPNQEPEPTPDPTPNPVPEVETFYKGTTMSFANYLIDFGLVYRENGEVTNPYKSVKEHGANIVRLQLDRVAFPEYNGVTIDWQQWERVLEDAQMAKAEELDIMLTLKPDYDKYTATSATHNNIPEDWKSMDEVTLGGSLYNWVYDTLVALHNEGIDPKIVAVGNEVNVGFMLNGSHDAARTARLLSYGHNAVRDYARDCDVEVLSALHIANPSKIGYVDTYKQSGCTNYDIIALSWYPGTNIGHTMGSYRNFAELGDAMISKYGKRIMILETAHSFTTGTVNGQWMGDWCDNSYNYPDWNDATNAQNYTPAKQRAWLKALAEDVKVGGGIGVITWGTESLPDLLTGKAQGHGLGLYTYPAAWGYGSTWENNSYWDFANNNNLHSGIDWMLDIE
;
A
#
# COMPACT_ATOMS: atom_id res chain seq x y z
N MET A 1 -9.24 44.64 -0.05
CA MET A 1 -10.44 44.29 -0.81
C MET A 1 -10.08 44.26 -2.29
N LYS A 2 -9.75 43.11 -2.82
CA LYS A 2 -9.76 42.81 -4.27
C LYS A 2 -10.28 41.36 -4.39
N LYS A 3 -11.53 41.25 -4.86
CA LYS A 3 -12.19 39.99 -5.16
C LYS A 3 -11.61 39.47 -6.48
N LEU A 4 -11.04 38.29 -6.47
CA LEU A 4 -10.74 37.53 -7.68
C LEU A 4 -11.99 36.71 -8.05
N LEU A 5 -12.57 37.03 -9.21
CA LEU A 5 -13.65 36.27 -9.82
C LEU A 5 -13.08 34.99 -10.44
N TRP A 6 -13.60 33.86 -10.05
CA TRP A 6 -13.45 32.61 -10.78
C TRP A 6 -14.65 32.46 -11.72
N THR A 7 -14.37 32.33 -12.99
CA THR A 7 -15.35 32.06 -14.03
C THR A 7 -15.74 30.58 -13.99
N VAL A 8 -17.01 30.35 -13.71
CA VAL A 8 -17.66 29.04 -13.73
C VAL A 8 -17.93 28.66 -15.19
N LEU A 9 -17.42 27.52 -15.66
CA LEU A 9 -17.85 26.87 -16.89
C LEU A 9 -19.19 26.13 -16.66
N PRO A 10 -20.11 26.12 -17.60
CA PRO A 10 -21.44 25.59 -17.37
C PRO A 10 -21.48 24.04 -17.43
N LEU A 11 -22.06 23.46 -16.39
CA LEU A 11 -22.49 22.07 -16.32
C LEU A 11 -23.50 21.77 -17.43
N MET A 12 -23.22 20.80 -18.29
CA MET A 12 -24.24 20.17 -19.13
C MET A 12 -25.04 19.19 -18.29
N LEU A 13 -26.28 19.54 -18.02
CA LEU A 13 -27.29 18.66 -17.43
C LEU A 13 -27.72 17.63 -18.48
N LEU A 14 -27.32 16.35 -18.31
CA LEU A 14 -27.98 15.26 -19.03
C LEU A 14 -29.14 14.76 -18.17
N ALA A 15 -30.33 14.85 -18.72
CA ALA A 15 -31.56 14.38 -18.11
C ALA A 15 -31.56 12.85 -17.99
N MET A 16 -31.63 12.34 -16.77
CA MET A 16 -31.97 10.93 -16.55
C MET A 16 -33.48 10.74 -16.73
N VAL A 17 -33.82 9.96 -17.73
CA VAL A 17 -35.14 9.35 -17.84
C VAL A 17 -35.14 8.07 -17.04
N ALA A 18 -35.88 8.05 -15.94
CA ALA A 18 -36.12 6.85 -15.17
C ALA A 18 -37.12 5.97 -15.93
N CYS A 19 -36.68 4.83 -16.46
CA CYS A 19 -37.54 3.72 -16.80
C CYS A 19 -37.12 2.53 -15.95
N GLY A 20 -37.99 2.11 -15.04
CA GLY A 20 -37.87 0.84 -14.34
C GLY A 20 -38.07 -0.30 -15.35
N GLY A 21 -37.16 -1.25 -15.35
CA GLY A 21 -37.22 -2.51 -16.05
C GLY A 21 -36.20 -3.42 -15.39
N ASP A 22 -36.69 -4.47 -14.78
CA ASP A 22 -35.95 -5.59 -14.21
C ASP A 22 -35.44 -6.46 -15.37
N ASP A 23 -34.35 -6.05 -16.00
CA ASP A 23 -33.65 -6.83 -17.02
C ASP A 23 -32.27 -7.19 -16.50
N GLY A 24 -32.19 -8.43 -15.95
CA GLY A 24 -30.95 -9.06 -15.60
C GLY A 24 -29.97 -9.02 -16.77
N VAL A 25 -28.84 -8.36 -16.56
CA VAL A 25 -27.72 -8.36 -17.49
C VAL A 25 -27.20 -9.80 -17.58
N GLN A 26 -27.55 -10.49 -18.66
CA GLN A 26 -26.89 -11.75 -19.00
C GLN A 26 -25.48 -11.44 -19.50
N PHE A 27 -24.49 -11.87 -18.71
CA PHE A 27 -23.11 -11.89 -19.15
C PHE A 27 -22.97 -12.96 -20.27
N PRO A 28 -22.17 -12.72 -21.32
CA PRO A 28 -21.90 -13.72 -22.32
C PRO A 28 -21.23 -14.94 -21.70
N ASP A 29 -21.77 -16.11 -21.99
CA ASP A 29 -21.22 -17.39 -21.59
C ASP A 29 -19.75 -17.48 -22.01
N ASN A 30 -18.86 -17.74 -21.08
CA ASN A 30 -17.46 -18.02 -21.37
C ASN A 30 -17.36 -19.33 -22.18
N PRO A 31 -16.90 -19.31 -23.43
CA PRO A 31 -16.90 -20.49 -24.30
C PRO A 31 -15.91 -21.60 -23.91
N ASN A 32 -15.16 -21.43 -22.80
CA ASN A 32 -14.15 -22.38 -22.34
C ASN A 32 -14.51 -23.12 -21.02
N GLN A 33 -15.78 -23.12 -20.62
CA GLN A 33 -16.22 -24.06 -19.58
C GLN A 33 -16.57 -25.40 -20.22
N GLU A 34 -15.61 -26.30 -20.32
CA GLU A 34 -15.87 -27.70 -20.52
C GLU A 34 -16.51 -28.26 -19.25
N GLN A 35 -17.78 -28.67 -19.36
CA GLN A 35 -18.45 -29.44 -18.28
C GLN A 35 -17.74 -30.77 -18.13
N PRO A 36 -17.44 -31.22 -16.89
CA PRO A 36 -16.88 -32.56 -16.67
C PRO A 36 -17.94 -33.63 -16.97
N ASP A 37 -17.69 -34.47 -17.97
CA ASP A 37 -18.59 -35.49 -18.47
C ASP A 37 -18.73 -36.74 -17.55
N ASN A 38 -18.10 -36.75 -16.36
CA ASN A 38 -18.22 -37.93 -15.48
C ASN A 38 -18.03 -37.58 -13.98
N PRO A 39 -19.07 -37.69 -13.16
CA PRO A 39 -18.97 -37.38 -11.73
C PRO A 39 -18.15 -38.40 -10.88
N ASN A 40 -17.57 -39.44 -11.48
CA ASN A 40 -16.80 -40.50 -10.81
C ASN A 40 -15.32 -40.59 -11.26
N GLN A 41 -14.81 -39.65 -12.06
CA GLN A 41 -13.39 -39.58 -12.34
C GLN A 41 -12.71 -38.65 -11.31
N GLU A 42 -11.83 -39.24 -10.48
CA GLU A 42 -10.86 -38.41 -9.76
C GLU A 42 -10.12 -37.57 -10.77
N PRO A 43 -10.04 -36.22 -10.58
CA PRO A 43 -9.30 -35.38 -11.50
C PRO A 43 -7.84 -35.89 -11.53
N GLU A 44 -7.34 -36.17 -12.73
CA GLU A 44 -5.90 -36.40 -12.90
C GLU A 44 -5.15 -35.22 -12.27
N PRO A 45 -4.04 -35.47 -11.54
CA PRO A 45 -3.25 -34.40 -10.98
C PRO A 45 -2.83 -33.48 -12.14
N THR A 46 -3.35 -32.26 -12.14
CA THR A 46 -2.91 -31.22 -13.07
C THR A 46 -1.38 -31.14 -12.94
N PRO A 47 -0.64 -31.20 -14.07
CA PRO A 47 0.80 -31.02 -14.05
C PRO A 47 1.13 -29.73 -13.30
N ASP A 48 2.12 -29.79 -12.40
CA ASP A 48 2.59 -28.64 -11.62
C ASP A 48 2.76 -27.44 -12.56
N PRO A 49 2.06 -26.33 -12.39
CA PRO A 49 2.13 -25.22 -13.33
C PRO A 49 3.60 -24.83 -13.48
N THR A 50 4.06 -24.72 -14.72
CA THR A 50 5.42 -24.26 -15.02
C THR A 50 5.66 -23.01 -14.16
N PRO A 51 6.76 -22.92 -13.40
CA PRO A 51 7.02 -21.74 -12.58
C PRO A 51 6.90 -20.48 -13.45
N ASN A 52 6.12 -19.50 -12.98
CA ASN A 52 6.07 -18.23 -13.68
C ASN A 52 7.51 -17.72 -13.86
N PRO A 53 7.88 -17.20 -15.03
CA PRO A 53 9.20 -16.66 -15.22
C PRO A 53 9.46 -15.54 -14.20
N VAL A 54 10.71 -15.41 -13.75
CA VAL A 54 11.11 -14.26 -12.91
C VAL A 54 10.77 -12.98 -13.67
N PRO A 55 10.01 -12.04 -13.08
CA PRO A 55 9.65 -10.81 -13.75
C PRO A 55 10.88 -10.10 -14.30
N GLU A 56 10.85 -9.72 -15.56
CA GLU A 56 11.88 -8.87 -16.16
C GLU A 56 11.52 -7.43 -15.80
N VAL A 57 12.27 -6.82 -14.91
CA VAL A 57 12.07 -5.44 -14.46
C VAL A 57 13.38 -4.69 -14.68
N GLU A 58 13.36 -3.78 -15.65
CA GLU A 58 14.53 -2.95 -15.98
C GLU A 58 14.68 -1.78 -14.97
N THR A 59 13.57 -1.31 -14.42
CA THR A 59 13.53 -0.14 -13.52
C THR A 59 13.55 -0.56 -12.06
N PHE A 60 14.47 0.00 -11.27
CA PHE A 60 14.40 -0.10 -9.81
C PHE A 60 13.44 0.97 -9.30
N TYR A 61 12.35 0.56 -8.66
CA TYR A 61 11.33 1.46 -8.13
C TYR A 61 11.78 2.12 -6.82
N LYS A 62 11.72 3.44 -6.79
CA LYS A 62 12.07 4.28 -5.63
C LYS A 62 10.90 5.19 -5.34
N GLY A 63 10.32 5.09 -4.15
CA GLY A 63 9.12 5.86 -3.90
C GLY A 63 8.70 5.94 -2.46
N THR A 64 7.53 6.50 -2.28
CA THR A 64 6.90 6.69 -0.98
C THR A 64 5.38 6.51 -1.07
N THR A 65 4.74 6.21 0.04
CA THR A 65 3.27 6.29 0.15
C THR A 65 2.85 7.76 0.08
N MET A 66 1.75 8.03 -0.63
CA MET A 66 1.16 9.36 -0.78
C MET A 66 -0.35 9.39 -0.49
N SER A 67 -0.89 8.32 0.09
CA SER A 67 -2.33 8.14 0.32
C SER A 67 -2.96 9.19 1.25
N PHE A 68 -2.15 9.93 2.02
CA PHE A 68 -2.63 10.95 2.95
C PHE A 68 -2.42 12.37 2.46
N ALA A 69 -1.61 12.58 1.43
CA ALA A 69 -1.15 13.90 1.05
C ALA A 69 -2.31 14.84 0.71
N ASN A 70 -3.22 14.41 -0.16
CA ASN A 70 -4.37 15.18 -0.57
C ASN A 70 -5.36 15.40 0.58
N TYR A 71 -5.64 14.36 1.37
CA TYR A 71 -6.46 14.45 2.57
C TYR A 71 -5.93 15.50 3.56
N LEU A 72 -4.60 15.54 3.79
CA LEU A 72 -3.98 16.52 4.69
C LEU A 72 -4.04 17.94 4.13
N ILE A 73 -3.90 18.11 2.81
CA ILE A 73 -4.05 19.41 2.15
C ILE A 73 -5.46 19.97 2.35
N ASP A 74 -6.49 19.16 2.25
CA ASP A 74 -7.88 19.57 2.47
C ASP A 74 -8.15 19.99 3.92
N PHE A 75 -7.40 19.46 4.88
CA PHE A 75 -7.39 19.96 6.26
C PHE A 75 -6.66 21.28 6.45
N GLY A 76 -6.08 21.82 5.38
CA GLY A 76 -5.35 23.09 5.39
C GLY A 76 -3.88 22.95 5.78
N LEU A 77 -3.34 21.73 5.78
CA LEU A 77 -1.93 21.49 5.98
C LEU A 77 -1.16 21.86 4.70
N VAL A 78 0.04 22.35 4.88
CA VAL A 78 0.83 22.94 3.79
C VAL A 78 2.19 22.28 3.72
N TYR A 79 2.49 21.67 2.59
CA TYR A 79 3.82 21.19 2.23
C TYR A 79 4.67 22.36 1.69
N ARG A 80 5.93 22.42 2.10
CA ARG A 80 6.87 23.47 1.68
C ARG A 80 8.18 22.86 1.23
N GLU A 81 8.79 23.59 0.31
CA GLU A 81 10.15 23.34 -0.13
C GLU A 81 10.88 24.68 -0.30
N ASN A 82 12.06 24.80 0.31
CA ASN A 82 12.83 26.05 0.35
C ASN A 82 12.02 27.27 0.88
N GLY A 83 11.07 27.01 1.79
CA GLY A 83 10.18 28.01 2.38
C GLY A 83 8.91 28.32 1.59
N GLU A 84 8.84 27.91 0.33
CA GLU A 84 7.67 28.12 -0.53
C GLU A 84 6.69 26.93 -0.46
N VAL A 85 5.39 27.21 -0.71
CA VAL A 85 4.37 26.17 -0.80
C VAL A 85 4.61 25.33 -2.04
N THR A 86 4.60 24.01 -1.89
CA THR A 86 4.84 23.07 -3.00
C THR A 86 3.74 22.02 -3.12
N ASN A 87 3.63 21.43 -4.30
CA ASN A 87 2.90 20.18 -4.51
C ASN A 87 3.78 19.01 -4.03
N PRO A 88 3.35 18.19 -3.05
CA PRO A 88 4.18 17.11 -2.53
C PRO A 88 4.52 16.04 -3.58
N TYR A 89 3.66 15.80 -4.57
CA TYR A 89 3.95 14.87 -5.68
C TYR A 89 5.09 15.38 -6.55
N LYS A 90 5.09 16.68 -6.85
CA LYS A 90 6.20 17.32 -7.55
C LYS A 90 7.50 17.21 -6.76
N SER A 91 7.46 17.50 -5.46
CA SER A 91 8.66 17.42 -4.62
C SER A 91 9.23 15.99 -4.60
N VAL A 92 8.42 14.95 -4.41
CA VAL A 92 8.94 13.58 -4.42
C VAL A 92 9.51 13.18 -5.78
N LYS A 93 8.91 13.63 -6.89
CA LYS A 93 9.44 13.43 -8.25
C LYS A 93 10.80 14.08 -8.44
N GLU A 94 10.92 15.36 -8.09
CA GLU A 94 12.16 16.13 -8.22
C GLU A 94 13.30 15.58 -7.36
N HIS A 95 12.96 14.87 -6.26
CA HIS A 95 13.90 14.17 -5.38
C HIS A 95 14.09 12.69 -5.73
N GLY A 96 13.75 12.27 -6.95
CA GLY A 96 14.16 10.99 -7.53
C GLY A 96 13.15 9.85 -7.37
N ALA A 97 11.95 10.10 -6.85
CA ALA A 97 10.90 9.11 -6.91
C ALA A 97 10.49 8.83 -8.38
N ASN A 98 10.24 7.56 -8.68
CA ASN A 98 9.66 7.16 -9.95
C ASN A 98 8.31 6.46 -9.78
N ILE A 99 7.92 6.16 -8.55
CA ILE A 99 6.65 5.53 -8.20
C ILE A 99 6.12 6.08 -6.88
N VAL A 100 4.80 6.13 -6.73
CA VAL A 100 4.13 6.35 -5.44
C VAL A 100 3.19 5.20 -5.12
N ARG A 101 3.05 4.90 -3.83
CA ARG A 101 2.06 3.94 -3.37
C ARG A 101 0.80 4.65 -2.92
N LEU A 102 -0.33 4.19 -3.44
CA LEU A 102 -1.67 4.54 -3.01
C LEU A 102 -2.38 3.30 -2.49
N GLN A 103 -3.29 3.47 -1.55
CA GLN A 103 -4.14 2.40 -1.05
C GLN A 103 -5.60 2.77 -1.25
N LEU A 104 -6.38 1.82 -1.75
CA LEU A 104 -7.83 1.95 -1.91
C LEU A 104 -8.53 0.93 -1.02
N ASP A 105 -9.32 1.43 -0.08
CA ASP A 105 -10.16 0.61 0.79
C ASP A 105 -11.55 0.45 0.19
N ARG A 106 -12.04 -0.79 0.13
CA ARG A 106 -13.39 -1.08 -0.32
C ARG A 106 -14.46 -0.53 0.63
N VAL A 107 -14.19 -0.58 1.92
CA VAL A 107 -15.13 -0.18 2.96
C VAL A 107 -14.71 1.17 3.52
N ALA A 108 -15.63 2.13 3.47
CA ALA A 108 -15.40 3.45 4.05
C ALA A 108 -15.13 3.34 5.56
N PHE A 109 -14.17 4.12 6.01
CA PHE A 109 -13.90 4.24 7.43
C PHE A 109 -15.07 4.97 8.13
N PRO A 110 -15.49 4.55 9.33
CA PRO A 110 -16.56 5.25 10.05
C PRO A 110 -16.10 6.66 10.42
N GLU A 111 -17.08 7.58 10.46
CA GLU A 111 -16.86 8.91 10.99
C GLU A 111 -16.29 8.81 12.42
N TYR A 112 -15.30 9.64 12.73
CA TYR A 112 -14.70 9.73 14.04
C TYR A 112 -14.75 11.17 14.56
N ASN A 113 -15.35 11.37 15.74
CA ASN A 113 -15.50 12.68 16.35
C ASN A 113 -16.08 13.77 15.43
N GLY A 114 -17.01 13.41 14.56
CA GLY A 114 -17.68 14.32 13.63
C GLY A 114 -16.84 14.66 12.39
N VAL A 115 -15.79 13.89 12.11
CA VAL A 115 -14.94 14.05 10.93
C VAL A 115 -15.05 12.81 10.05
N THR A 116 -15.34 13.01 8.78
CA THR A 116 -15.30 11.98 7.75
C THR A 116 -13.85 11.60 7.47
N ILE A 117 -13.58 10.31 7.44
CA ILE A 117 -12.25 9.76 7.13
C ILE A 117 -12.36 9.09 5.77
N ASP A 118 -11.93 9.77 4.73
CA ASP A 118 -12.11 9.36 3.33
C ASP A 118 -10.79 9.21 2.53
N TRP A 119 -9.66 9.31 3.18
CA TRP A 119 -8.34 9.36 2.56
C TRP A 119 -8.00 8.15 1.68
N GLN A 120 -8.62 7.00 1.89
CA GLN A 120 -8.46 5.78 1.08
C GLN A 120 -9.74 5.41 0.31
N GLN A 121 -10.67 6.33 0.12
CA GLN A 121 -11.87 6.11 -0.66
C GLN A 121 -11.67 6.47 -2.12
N TRP A 122 -12.53 5.96 -2.99
CA TRP A 122 -12.41 6.04 -4.45
C TRP A 122 -12.09 7.45 -4.96
N GLU A 123 -12.90 8.44 -4.59
CA GLU A 123 -12.76 9.80 -5.08
C GLU A 123 -11.40 10.41 -4.68
N ARG A 124 -10.99 10.14 -3.45
CA ARG A 124 -9.73 10.61 -2.90
C ARG A 124 -8.53 9.93 -3.59
N VAL A 125 -8.59 8.61 -3.73
CA VAL A 125 -7.51 7.85 -4.39
C VAL A 125 -7.40 8.17 -5.87
N LEU A 126 -8.53 8.43 -6.55
CA LEU A 126 -8.54 8.88 -7.93
C LEU A 126 -7.85 10.24 -8.08
N GLU A 127 -8.13 11.19 -7.19
CA GLU A 127 -7.47 12.50 -7.17
C GLU A 127 -5.97 12.37 -6.91
N ASP A 128 -5.56 11.59 -5.91
CA ASP A 128 -4.15 11.28 -5.64
C ASP A 128 -3.46 10.63 -6.85
N ALA A 129 -4.13 9.71 -7.54
CA ALA A 129 -3.61 9.06 -8.74
C ALA A 129 -3.46 10.04 -9.92
N GLN A 130 -4.40 10.98 -10.08
CA GLN A 130 -4.31 12.04 -11.09
C GLN A 130 -3.16 13.01 -10.77
N MET A 131 -2.94 13.35 -9.50
CA MET A 131 -1.80 14.18 -9.07
C MET A 131 -0.47 13.47 -9.35
N ALA A 132 -0.37 12.17 -9.06
CA ALA A 132 0.82 11.37 -9.36
C ALA A 132 1.10 11.31 -10.87
N LYS A 133 0.06 11.05 -11.67
CA LYS A 133 0.16 11.01 -13.13
C LYS A 133 0.59 12.36 -13.71
N ALA A 134 0.10 13.48 -13.17
CA ALA A 134 0.48 14.82 -13.64
C ALA A 134 1.99 15.11 -13.47
N GLU A 135 2.63 14.45 -12.49
CA GLU A 135 4.07 14.53 -12.24
C GLU A 135 4.85 13.35 -12.85
N GLU A 136 4.22 12.59 -13.75
CA GLU A 136 4.84 11.41 -14.40
C GLU A 136 5.40 10.39 -13.41
N LEU A 137 4.69 10.15 -12.31
CA LEU A 137 4.99 9.11 -11.34
C LEU A 137 4.19 7.86 -11.68
N ASP A 138 4.84 6.71 -11.68
CA ASP A 138 4.17 5.42 -11.70
C ASP A 138 3.36 5.22 -10.41
N ILE A 139 2.35 4.35 -10.47
CA ILE A 139 1.49 4.05 -9.32
C ILE A 139 1.64 2.58 -8.94
N MET A 140 1.93 2.36 -7.66
CA MET A 140 1.71 1.10 -6.97
C MET A 140 0.41 1.20 -6.19
N LEU A 141 -0.57 0.36 -6.51
CA LEU A 141 -1.89 0.38 -5.89
C LEU A 141 -2.06 -0.82 -4.95
N THR A 142 -2.35 -0.56 -3.68
CA THR A 142 -2.81 -1.57 -2.74
C THR A 142 -4.34 -1.56 -2.71
N LEU A 143 -4.96 -2.68 -3.08
CA LEU A 143 -6.41 -2.87 -3.01
C LEU A 143 -6.76 -3.61 -1.72
N LYS A 144 -7.42 -2.93 -0.77
CA LYS A 144 -7.80 -3.49 0.52
C LYS A 144 -9.31 -3.79 0.55
N PRO A 145 -9.73 -5.04 0.30
CA PRO A 145 -11.14 -5.43 0.26
C PRO A 145 -11.74 -5.57 1.66
N ASP A 146 -10.93 -5.82 2.66
CA ASP A 146 -11.29 -5.94 4.06
C ASP A 146 -11.28 -4.59 4.78
N TYR A 147 -11.70 -4.58 6.03
CA TYR A 147 -11.74 -3.35 6.82
C TYR A 147 -11.29 -3.57 8.26
N ASP A 148 -10.85 -2.49 8.87
CA ASP A 148 -10.52 -2.43 10.27
C ASP A 148 -11.68 -1.83 11.06
N LYS A 149 -11.96 -2.41 12.20
CA LYS A 149 -13.00 -1.92 13.10
C LYS A 149 -12.39 -1.49 14.42
N TYR A 150 -12.59 -0.25 14.75
CA TYR A 150 -12.12 0.36 15.98
C TYR A 150 -13.28 0.66 16.92
N THR A 151 -13.05 0.45 18.21
CA THR A 151 -13.92 0.87 19.30
C THR A 151 -13.07 1.64 20.30
N ALA A 152 -13.71 2.27 21.29
CA ALA A 152 -12.98 2.99 22.34
C ALA A 152 -11.96 2.13 23.12
N THR A 153 -12.10 0.81 23.09
CA THR A 153 -11.30 -0.11 23.91
C THR A 153 -10.66 -1.27 23.15
N SER A 154 -10.95 -1.42 21.85
CA SER A 154 -10.45 -2.54 21.06
C SER A 154 -10.36 -2.19 19.57
N ALA A 155 -9.47 -2.89 18.86
CA ALA A 155 -9.39 -2.89 17.42
C ALA A 155 -9.47 -4.33 16.91
N THR A 156 -10.13 -4.53 15.77
CA THR A 156 -10.04 -5.76 14.97
C THR A 156 -9.70 -5.38 13.54
N HIS A 157 -8.77 -6.11 12.96
CA HIS A 157 -8.21 -5.77 11.65
C HIS A 157 -8.61 -6.80 10.61
N ASN A 158 -8.58 -6.38 9.34
CA ASN A 158 -8.75 -7.25 8.18
C ASN A 158 -10.07 -8.03 8.19
N ASN A 159 -11.15 -7.43 8.70
CA ASN A 159 -12.45 -8.08 8.78
C ASN A 159 -13.09 -8.20 7.40
N ILE A 160 -13.80 -9.31 7.18
CA ILE A 160 -14.65 -9.45 6.00
C ILE A 160 -15.75 -8.38 6.02
N PRO A 161 -16.01 -7.66 4.90
CA PRO A 161 -17.11 -6.69 4.80
C PRO A 161 -18.47 -7.28 5.19
N GLU A 162 -19.30 -6.49 5.84
CA GLU A 162 -20.60 -6.97 6.36
C GLU A 162 -21.53 -7.48 5.25
N ASP A 163 -21.51 -6.86 4.08
CA ASP A 163 -22.27 -7.29 2.89
C ASP A 163 -21.76 -8.59 2.27
N TRP A 164 -20.51 -8.98 2.54
CA TRP A 164 -19.90 -10.23 2.08
C TRP A 164 -19.89 -11.34 3.13
N LYS A 165 -20.22 -11.03 4.36
CA LYS A 165 -20.03 -11.92 5.54
C LYS A 165 -20.82 -13.23 5.47
N SER A 166 -21.97 -13.23 4.79
CA SER A 166 -22.83 -14.41 4.63
C SER A 166 -22.49 -15.26 3.40
N MET A 167 -21.54 -14.83 2.57
CA MET A 167 -21.15 -15.56 1.37
C MET A 167 -20.33 -16.80 1.70
N ASP A 168 -20.55 -17.86 0.93
CA ASP A 168 -19.61 -18.98 0.92
C ASP A 168 -18.28 -18.56 0.27
N GLU A 169 -17.26 -19.40 0.38
CA GLU A 169 -15.91 -19.05 -0.06
C GLU A 169 -15.82 -18.82 -1.58
N VAL A 170 -16.57 -19.57 -2.38
CA VAL A 170 -16.57 -19.44 -3.85
C VAL A 170 -17.23 -18.13 -4.27
N THR A 171 -18.40 -17.83 -3.71
CA THR A 171 -19.12 -16.56 -3.96
C THR A 171 -18.31 -15.36 -3.50
N LEU A 172 -17.66 -15.48 -2.33
CA LEU A 172 -16.78 -14.45 -1.81
C LEU A 172 -15.57 -14.21 -2.72
N GLY A 173 -14.95 -15.29 -3.21
CA GLY A 173 -13.84 -15.22 -4.16
C GLY A 173 -14.27 -14.53 -5.47
N GLY A 174 -15.43 -14.88 -6.01
CA GLY A 174 -16.00 -14.22 -7.20
C GLY A 174 -16.26 -12.72 -6.96
N SER A 175 -16.79 -12.36 -5.79
CA SER A 175 -17.03 -10.96 -5.43
C SER A 175 -15.72 -10.17 -5.29
N LEU A 176 -14.68 -10.78 -4.73
CA LEU A 176 -13.34 -10.19 -4.67
C LEU A 176 -12.76 -10.00 -6.07
N TYR A 177 -12.86 -11.02 -6.93
CA TYR A 177 -12.40 -10.92 -8.31
C TYR A 177 -13.06 -9.74 -9.02
N ASN A 178 -14.40 -9.66 -9.00
CA ASN A 178 -15.14 -8.61 -9.65
C ASN A 178 -14.75 -7.22 -9.11
N TRP A 179 -14.66 -7.07 -7.79
CA TRP A 179 -14.28 -5.79 -7.21
C TRP A 179 -12.88 -5.32 -7.64
N VAL A 180 -11.90 -6.23 -7.65
CA VAL A 180 -10.53 -5.92 -8.10
C VAL A 180 -10.54 -5.56 -9.59
N TYR A 181 -11.17 -6.37 -10.43
CA TYR A 181 -11.23 -6.15 -11.87
C TYR A 181 -11.92 -4.84 -12.23
N ASP A 182 -13.14 -4.61 -11.70
CA ASP A 182 -13.93 -3.42 -11.96
C ASP A 182 -13.22 -2.14 -11.50
N THR A 183 -12.53 -2.19 -10.36
CA THR A 183 -11.73 -1.07 -9.85
C THR A 183 -10.60 -0.71 -10.81
N LEU A 184 -9.86 -1.70 -11.30
CA LEU A 184 -8.76 -1.47 -12.23
C LEU A 184 -9.24 -0.97 -13.59
N VAL A 185 -10.36 -1.51 -14.10
CA VAL A 185 -11.00 -1.02 -15.33
C VAL A 185 -11.52 0.42 -15.15
N ALA A 186 -12.06 0.76 -13.97
CA ALA A 186 -12.51 2.12 -13.70
C ALA A 186 -11.33 3.12 -13.70
N LEU A 187 -10.19 2.76 -13.12
CA LEU A 187 -8.97 3.57 -13.20
C LEU A 187 -8.44 3.70 -14.63
N HIS A 188 -8.44 2.61 -15.39
CA HIS A 188 -8.06 2.61 -16.81
C HIS A 188 -8.90 3.59 -17.64
N ASN A 189 -10.21 3.63 -17.41
CA ASN A 189 -11.11 4.56 -18.06
C ASN A 189 -10.81 6.03 -17.74
N GLU A 190 -10.21 6.31 -16.58
CA GLU A 190 -9.66 7.62 -16.22
C GLU A 190 -8.21 7.83 -16.75
N GLY A 191 -7.73 6.87 -17.54
CA GLY A 191 -6.40 6.87 -18.13
C GLY A 191 -5.29 6.61 -17.11
N ILE A 192 -5.56 5.87 -16.04
CA ILE A 192 -4.62 5.52 -14.97
C ILE A 192 -4.44 4.01 -14.95
N ASP A 193 -3.22 3.56 -15.25
CA ASP A 193 -2.84 2.15 -15.23
C ASP A 193 -1.74 1.95 -14.17
N PRO A 194 -2.06 1.33 -13.01
CA PRO A 194 -1.04 1.04 -12.00
C PRO A 194 0.03 0.09 -12.54
N LYS A 195 1.29 0.38 -12.27
CA LYS A 195 2.40 -0.52 -12.65
C LYS A 195 2.51 -1.75 -11.75
N ILE A 196 2.11 -1.61 -10.48
CA ILE A 196 2.13 -2.69 -9.50
C ILE A 196 0.80 -2.66 -8.75
N VAL A 197 0.19 -3.83 -8.56
CA VAL A 197 -1.05 -4.00 -7.78
C VAL A 197 -0.84 -5.05 -6.70
N ALA A 198 -1.01 -4.68 -5.44
CA ALA A 198 -1.13 -5.62 -4.33
C ALA A 198 -2.60 -5.85 -3.98
N VAL A 199 -2.98 -7.13 -3.87
CA VAL A 199 -4.30 -7.52 -3.39
C VAL A 199 -4.23 -7.78 -1.89
N GLY A 200 -4.79 -6.88 -1.10
CA GLY A 200 -4.66 -6.86 0.36
C GLY A 200 -3.38 -6.18 0.84
N ASN A 201 -3.37 -5.86 2.12
CA ASN A 201 -2.23 -5.31 2.84
C ASN A 201 -1.78 -6.33 3.89
N GLU A 202 -0.48 -6.69 3.91
CA GLU A 202 0.10 -7.59 4.92
C GLU A 202 -0.72 -8.88 5.19
N VAL A 203 -1.08 -9.56 4.12
CA VAL A 203 -2.11 -10.64 4.12
C VAL A 203 -1.79 -11.85 4.99
N ASN A 204 -0.55 -12.01 5.43
CA ASN A 204 -0.15 -13.05 6.39
C ASN A 204 -0.57 -12.73 7.84
N VAL A 205 -0.92 -11.49 8.14
CA VAL A 205 -1.49 -11.10 9.43
C VAL A 205 -2.99 -11.39 9.48
N GLY A 206 -3.65 -11.27 8.32
CA GLY A 206 -5.06 -11.56 8.12
C GLY A 206 -5.56 -11.04 6.78
N PHE A 207 -6.60 -11.67 6.23
CA PHE A 207 -7.21 -11.23 4.98
C PHE A 207 -8.69 -11.65 4.98
N MET A 208 -9.59 -10.71 4.94
CA MET A 208 -11.04 -10.93 4.99
C MET A 208 -11.43 -11.96 6.06
N LEU A 209 -11.04 -11.67 7.31
CA LEU A 209 -11.20 -12.58 8.43
C LEU A 209 -12.67 -12.79 8.80
N ASN A 210 -13.04 -14.03 8.99
CA ASN A 210 -14.29 -14.44 9.62
C ASN A 210 -13.96 -15.32 10.84
N GLY A 211 -13.50 -14.67 11.90
CA GLY A 211 -12.96 -15.34 13.09
C GLY A 211 -11.44 -15.47 13.06
N SER A 212 -10.90 -16.69 13.17
CA SER A 212 -9.45 -16.92 13.18
C SER A 212 -8.83 -16.85 11.78
N HIS A 213 -7.55 -16.51 11.72
CA HIS A 213 -6.77 -16.55 10.49
C HIS A 213 -6.59 -17.99 9.99
N ASP A 214 -6.93 -18.22 8.73
CA ASP A 214 -6.70 -19.46 7.99
C ASP A 214 -5.88 -19.13 6.73
N ALA A 215 -4.61 -19.50 6.74
CA ALA A 215 -3.68 -19.20 5.67
C ALA A 215 -4.05 -19.89 4.34
N ALA A 216 -4.62 -21.08 4.37
CA ALA A 216 -5.05 -21.79 3.16
C ALA A 216 -6.27 -21.12 2.52
N ARG A 217 -7.25 -20.70 3.34
CA ARG A 217 -8.37 -19.90 2.87
C ARG A 217 -7.90 -18.56 2.32
N THR A 218 -7.01 -17.87 3.02
CA THR A 218 -6.39 -16.62 2.55
C THR A 218 -5.79 -16.81 1.16
N ALA A 219 -5.00 -17.86 0.96
CA ALA A 219 -4.39 -18.17 -0.33
C ALA A 219 -5.41 -18.35 -1.46
N ARG A 220 -6.49 -19.13 -1.21
CA ARG A 220 -7.52 -19.36 -2.21
C ARG A 220 -8.24 -18.07 -2.59
N LEU A 221 -8.55 -17.20 -1.62
CA LEU A 221 -9.15 -15.89 -1.89
C LEU A 221 -8.19 -14.97 -2.65
N LEU A 222 -6.91 -14.91 -2.26
CA LEU A 222 -5.90 -14.12 -2.97
C LEU A 222 -5.76 -14.55 -4.43
N SER A 223 -5.92 -15.84 -4.73
CA SER A 223 -5.87 -16.34 -6.10
C SER A 223 -6.93 -15.70 -6.99
N TYR A 224 -8.14 -15.45 -6.49
CA TYR A 224 -9.18 -14.73 -7.23
C TYR A 224 -8.74 -13.29 -7.54
N GLY A 225 -8.21 -12.57 -6.55
CA GLY A 225 -7.75 -11.20 -6.74
C GLY A 225 -6.57 -11.09 -7.72
N HIS A 226 -5.56 -11.97 -7.59
CA HIS A 226 -4.43 -12.00 -8.52
C HIS A 226 -4.86 -12.37 -9.95
N ASN A 227 -5.85 -13.26 -10.11
CA ASN A 227 -6.41 -13.58 -11.41
C ASN A 227 -7.12 -12.34 -12.03
N ALA A 228 -7.85 -11.58 -11.22
CA ALA A 228 -8.47 -10.34 -11.68
C ALA A 228 -7.45 -9.32 -12.22
N VAL A 229 -6.30 -9.17 -11.52
CA VAL A 229 -5.20 -8.31 -12.00
C VAL A 229 -4.65 -8.81 -13.35
N ARG A 230 -4.51 -10.13 -13.55
CA ARG A 230 -4.05 -10.72 -14.81
C ARG A 230 -5.04 -10.53 -15.94
N ASP A 231 -6.32 -10.73 -15.65
CA ASP A 231 -7.36 -10.56 -16.65
C ASP A 231 -7.50 -9.10 -17.07
N TYR A 232 -7.43 -8.16 -16.11
CA TYR A 232 -7.36 -6.74 -16.40
C TYR A 232 -6.17 -6.38 -17.30
N ALA A 233 -4.95 -6.86 -16.96
CA ALA A 233 -3.77 -6.60 -17.77
C ALA A 233 -3.94 -7.06 -19.23
N ARG A 234 -4.50 -8.27 -19.42
CA ARG A 234 -4.78 -8.84 -20.74
C ARG A 234 -5.86 -8.06 -21.48
N ASP A 235 -6.98 -7.76 -20.82
CA ASP A 235 -8.17 -7.23 -21.47
C ASP A 235 -8.03 -5.75 -21.83
N CYS A 236 -7.22 -5.00 -21.05
CA CYS A 236 -6.87 -3.60 -21.32
C CYS A 236 -5.54 -3.43 -22.08
N ASP A 237 -4.81 -4.52 -22.40
CA ASP A 237 -3.51 -4.50 -23.08
C ASP A 237 -2.47 -3.62 -22.34
N VAL A 238 -2.38 -3.80 -21.02
CA VAL A 238 -1.48 -3.03 -20.15
C VAL A 238 -0.51 -3.94 -19.39
N GLU A 239 0.68 -3.41 -19.08
CA GLU A 239 1.68 -4.11 -18.26
C GLU A 239 1.48 -3.79 -16.78
N VAL A 240 1.11 -4.81 -16.00
CA VAL A 240 0.91 -4.72 -14.56
C VAL A 240 1.57 -5.90 -13.85
N LEU A 241 2.32 -5.61 -12.80
CA LEU A 241 2.88 -6.63 -11.90
C LEU A 241 1.95 -6.81 -10.69
N SER A 242 1.63 -8.06 -10.38
CA SER A 242 0.83 -8.39 -9.20
C SER A 242 1.73 -8.74 -8.01
N ALA A 243 1.45 -8.17 -6.84
CA ALA A 243 2.28 -8.29 -5.64
C ALA A 243 1.55 -9.00 -4.49
N LEU A 244 2.23 -9.98 -3.89
CA LEU A 244 1.83 -10.62 -2.63
C LEU A 244 2.52 -9.90 -1.47
N HIS A 245 1.77 -9.22 -0.62
CA HIS A 245 2.31 -8.38 0.45
C HIS A 245 2.38 -9.13 1.80
N ILE A 246 3.58 -9.33 2.32
CA ILE A 246 3.90 -10.03 3.57
C ILE A 246 4.45 -9.03 4.60
N ALA A 247 3.89 -9.03 5.80
CA ALA A 247 4.20 -8.08 6.88
C ALA A 247 5.65 -8.12 7.39
N ASN A 248 6.38 -9.21 7.21
CA ASN A 248 7.69 -9.35 7.84
C ASN A 248 8.52 -10.41 7.10
N PRO A 249 9.78 -10.12 6.74
CA PRO A 249 10.65 -11.12 6.12
C PRO A 249 10.77 -12.44 6.88
N SER A 250 10.69 -12.43 8.22
CA SER A 250 10.70 -13.66 9.02
C SER A 250 9.45 -14.53 8.81
N LYS A 251 8.40 -13.98 8.19
CA LYS A 251 7.13 -14.66 7.88
C LYS A 251 7.06 -15.18 6.45
N ILE A 252 8.17 -15.13 5.73
CA ILE A 252 8.23 -15.57 4.32
C ILE A 252 7.76 -17.03 4.12
N GLY A 253 7.79 -17.85 5.17
CA GLY A 253 7.24 -19.20 5.14
C GLY A 253 5.74 -19.29 4.78
N TYR A 254 4.98 -18.20 4.92
CA TYR A 254 3.59 -18.13 4.42
C TYR A 254 3.50 -18.32 2.91
N VAL A 255 4.53 -17.94 2.17
CA VAL A 255 4.60 -18.13 0.70
C VAL A 255 4.53 -19.62 0.35
N ASP A 256 5.15 -20.51 1.15
CA ASP A 256 5.03 -21.95 0.95
C ASP A 256 3.58 -22.43 1.13
N THR A 257 2.92 -21.98 2.21
CA THR A 257 1.52 -22.32 2.48
C THR A 257 0.61 -21.81 1.37
N TYR A 258 0.84 -20.59 0.88
CA TYR A 258 0.05 -19.98 -0.18
C TYR A 258 0.24 -20.72 -1.51
N LYS A 259 1.48 -21.08 -1.85
CA LYS A 259 1.79 -21.91 -3.03
C LYS A 259 1.09 -23.27 -2.94
N GLN A 260 1.19 -23.96 -1.80
CA GLN A 260 0.54 -25.27 -1.58
C GLN A 260 -0.98 -25.19 -1.69
N SER A 261 -1.56 -24.04 -1.40
CA SER A 261 -3.01 -23.79 -1.46
C SER A 261 -3.46 -23.17 -2.79
N GLY A 262 -2.57 -23.15 -3.81
CA GLY A 262 -2.89 -22.73 -5.18
C GLY A 262 -2.68 -21.25 -5.50
N CYS A 263 -2.21 -20.41 -4.56
CA CYS A 263 -1.89 -19.03 -4.82
C CYS A 263 -0.47 -18.90 -5.40
N THR A 264 -0.36 -18.86 -6.71
CA THR A 264 0.92 -18.77 -7.44
C THR A 264 0.94 -17.65 -8.47
N ASN A 265 -0.23 -17.06 -8.78
CA ASN A 265 -0.43 -16.14 -9.89
C ASN A 265 -0.14 -14.67 -9.55
N TYR A 266 0.94 -14.43 -8.79
CA TYR A 266 1.53 -13.12 -8.53
C TYR A 266 2.96 -13.07 -9.07
N ASP A 267 3.56 -11.88 -9.18
CA ASP A 267 4.89 -11.66 -9.75
C ASP A 267 5.94 -11.33 -8.70
N ILE A 268 5.53 -10.62 -7.65
CA ILE A 268 6.41 -10.00 -6.66
C ILE A 268 6.03 -10.50 -5.26
N ILE A 269 7.04 -10.77 -4.43
CA ILE A 269 6.90 -10.89 -2.98
C ILE A 269 7.25 -9.52 -2.39
N ALA A 270 6.22 -8.77 -2.02
CA ALA A 270 6.35 -7.46 -1.39
C ALA A 270 6.41 -7.59 0.14
N LEU A 271 7.23 -6.80 0.80
CA LEU A 271 7.54 -6.93 2.21
C LEU A 271 7.40 -5.60 2.95
N SER A 272 6.82 -5.63 4.15
CA SER A 272 7.04 -4.57 5.13
C SER A 272 8.30 -4.88 5.94
N TRP A 273 9.13 -3.85 6.16
CA TRP A 273 10.35 -3.97 6.94
C TRP A 273 10.54 -2.80 7.90
N TYR A 274 10.33 -3.05 9.17
CA TYR A 274 10.49 -2.06 10.26
C TYR A 274 11.33 -2.68 11.36
N PRO A 275 12.67 -2.63 11.27
CA PRO A 275 13.59 -3.31 12.18
C PRO A 275 13.80 -2.52 13.47
N GLY A 276 12.72 -2.10 14.09
CA GLY A 276 12.77 -1.26 15.27
C GLY A 276 12.19 -1.90 16.51
N THR A 277 12.36 -1.24 17.66
CA THR A 277 11.85 -1.70 18.94
C THR A 277 10.33 -1.68 19.03
N ASN A 278 9.66 -0.87 18.23
CA ASN A 278 8.19 -0.75 18.24
C ASN A 278 7.51 -1.90 17.49
N ILE A 279 8.02 -2.27 16.33
CA ILE A 279 7.44 -3.29 15.47
C ILE A 279 8.28 -4.58 15.49
N GLY A 280 9.60 -4.46 15.55
CA GLY A 280 10.53 -5.58 15.77
C GLY A 280 10.59 -6.57 14.61
N HIS A 281 10.47 -6.10 13.37
CA HIS A 281 10.62 -6.96 12.21
C HIS A 281 12.03 -7.55 12.14
N THR A 282 12.12 -8.85 11.91
CA THR A 282 13.38 -9.58 11.80
C THR A 282 13.52 -10.23 10.42
N MET A 283 14.77 -10.54 10.04
CA MET A 283 15.05 -11.23 8.77
C MET A 283 14.80 -12.75 8.84
N GLY A 284 14.40 -13.28 9.98
CA GLY A 284 14.24 -14.72 10.17
C GLY A 284 15.56 -15.45 10.04
N SER A 285 15.67 -16.38 9.09
CA SER A 285 16.90 -17.16 8.83
C SER A 285 17.87 -16.47 7.87
N TYR A 286 17.48 -15.36 7.25
CA TYR A 286 18.30 -14.63 6.28
C TYR A 286 19.15 -13.56 6.97
N ARG A 287 20.32 -13.26 6.42
CA ARG A 287 21.23 -12.27 7.00
C ARG A 287 20.93 -10.85 6.52
N ASN A 288 20.45 -10.73 5.28
CA ASN A 288 20.20 -9.47 4.59
C ASN A 288 19.19 -9.66 3.45
N PHE A 289 18.77 -8.58 2.80
CA PHE A 289 17.84 -8.63 1.67
C PHE A 289 18.46 -9.22 0.40
N ALA A 290 19.77 -9.13 0.22
CA ALA A 290 20.45 -9.79 -0.88
C ALA A 290 20.27 -11.32 -0.79
N GLU A 291 20.53 -11.91 0.38
CA GLU A 291 20.34 -13.35 0.60
C GLU A 291 18.86 -13.76 0.49
N LEU A 292 17.95 -12.95 1.02
CA LEU A 292 16.51 -13.19 0.91
C LEU A 292 16.04 -13.13 -0.56
N GLY A 293 16.47 -12.13 -1.31
CA GLY A 293 16.10 -11.95 -2.71
C GLY A 293 16.58 -13.12 -3.58
N ASP A 294 17.83 -13.52 -3.44
CA ASP A 294 18.38 -14.69 -4.12
C ASP A 294 17.60 -15.97 -3.80
N ALA A 295 17.23 -16.16 -2.52
CA ALA A 295 16.44 -17.31 -2.10
C ALA A 295 15.02 -17.28 -2.72
N MET A 296 14.37 -16.12 -2.81
CA MET A 296 13.02 -16.00 -3.40
C MET A 296 13.03 -16.26 -4.90
N ILE A 297 14.03 -15.74 -5.60
CA ILE A 297 14.23 -16.03 -7.02
C ILE A 297 14.45 -17.54 -7.23
N SER A 298 15.36 -18.15 -6.47
CA SER A 298 15.70 -19.57 -6.63
C SER A 298 14.54 -20.50 -6.27
N LYS A 299 13.78 -20.21 -5.22
CA LYS A 299 12.74 -21.10 -4.70
C LYS A 299 11.38 -20.92 -5.38
N TYR A 300 11.02 -19.69 -5.73
CA TYR A 300 9.68 -19.37 -6.21
C TYR A 300 9.67 -18.73 -7.61
N GLY A 301 10.83 -18.36 -8.17
CA GLY A 301 10.90 -17.56 -9.39
C GLY A 301 10.31 -16.16 -9.21
N LYS A 302 10.40 -15.58 -7.99
CA LYS A 302 9.81 -14.29 -7.66
C LYS A 302 10.86 -13.32 -7.18
N ARG A 303 10.74 -12.05 -7.58
CA ARG A 303 11.56 -10.96 -7.04
C ARG A 303 10.94 -10.40 -5.77
N ILE A 304 11.79 -9.83 -4.92
CA ILE A 304 11.32 -9.09 -3.74
C ILE A 304 11.17 -7.60 -4.04
N MET A 305 10.33 -6.94 -3.24
CA MET A 305 10.20 -5.49 -3.15
C MET A 305 9.92 -5.12 -1.70
N ILE A 306 10.52 -4.04 -1.22
CA ILE A 306 10.09 -3.46 0.05
C ILE A 306 8.94 -2.49 -0.24
N LEU A 307 7.77 -2.82 0.28
CA LEU A 307 6.54 -2.06 0.05
C LEU A 307 6.21 -1.10 1.19
N GLU A 308 6.74 -1.39 2.36
CA GLU A 308 6.65 -0.52 3.53
C GLU A 308 7.94 -0.56 4.33
N THR A 309 8.47 0.61 4.60
CA THR A 309 9.57 0.83 5.54
C THR A 309 9.60 2.29 5.93
N ALA A 310 10.24 2.59 7.04
CA ALA A 310 10.48 3.96 7.45
C ALA A 310 11.72 4.06 8.35
N HIS A 311 12.26 5.26 8.41
CA HIS A 311 13.26 5.67 9.38
C HIS A 311 12.92 7.08 9.85
N SER A 312 12.82 7.30 11.15
CA SER A 312 12.51 8.62 11.69
C SER A 312 13.66 9.61 11.48
N PHE A 313 13.32 10.84 11.10
CA PHE A 313 14.32 11.91 10.92
C PHE A 313 14.58 12.73 12.19
N THR A 314 13.77 12.56 13.23
CA THR A 314 13.86 13.32 14.47
C THR A 314 13.28 12.54 15.66
N THR A 315 13.75 12.83 16.86
CA THR A 315 13.14 12.43 18.14
C THR A 315 12.25 13.53 18.72
N GLY A 316 12.05 14.61 17.99
CA GLY A 316 11.11 15.66 18.37
C GLY A 316 9.71 15.14 18.60
N THR A 317 8.95 15.80 19.44
CA THR A 317 7.58 15.42 19.76
C THR A 317 6.58 16.47 19.35
N VAL A 318 5.40 16.04 18.96
CA VAL A 318 4.24 16.90 18.76
C VAL A 318 3.27 16.64 19.94
N ASN A 319 2.89 17.69 20.65
CA ASN A 319 2.06 17.59 21.86
C ASN A 319 2.59 16.59 22.90
N GLY A 320 3.91 16.47 23.00
CA GLY A 320 4.57 15.56 23.93
C GLY A 320 4.56 14.08 23.49
N GLN A 321 4.12 13.79 22.28
CA GLN A 321 4.13 12.46 21.70
C GLN A 321 5.11 12.36 20.55
N TRP A 322 5.78 11.22 20.48
CA TRP A 322 6.65 10.83 19.38
C TRP A 322 5.93 9.73 18.56
N MET A 323 5.85 9.94 17.27
CA MET A 323 5.19 9.04 16.33
C MET A 323 6.13 8.73 15.17
N GLY A 324 6.84 7.64 15.29
CA GLY A 324 7.79 7.19 14.29
C GLY A 324 8.31 5.79 14.59
N ASP A 325 9.25 5.32 13.78
CA ASP A 325 9.86 4.02 13.92
C ASP A 325 11.26 4.12 14.48
N TRP A 326 11.52 3.39 15.57
CA TRP A 326 12.84 3.19 16.12
C TRP A 326 13.56 2.10 15.34
N CYS A 327 14.58 2.47 14.58
CA CYS A 327 15.44 1.51 13.91
C CYS A 327 16.56 1.07 14.84
N ASP A 328 16.70 -0.23 15.05
CA ASP A 328 17.82 -0.79 15.79
C ASP A 328 18.94 -1.28 14.85
N ASN A 329 20.03 -1.76 15.42
CA ASN A 329 21.16 -2.31 14.67
C ASN A 329 20.96 -3.77 14.26
N SER A 330 19.76 -4.32 14.36
CA SER A 330 19.48 -5.73 14.01
C SER A 330 19.83 -6.07 12.58
N TYR A 331 20.06 -5.05 11.76
CA TYR A 331 20.40 -5.16 10.35
C TYR A 331 21.84 -4.73 10.01
N ASN A 332 22.75 -4.67 10.94
CA ASN A 332 24.18 -4.38 10.69
C ASN A 332 24.49 -3.12 9.86
N TYR A 333 23.64 -2.10 9.88
CA TYR A 333 24.02 -0.82 9.30
C TYR A 333 25.09 -0.16 10.19
N PRO A 334 26.25 0.18 9.61
CA PRO A 334 27.29 0.87 10.36
C PRO A 334 26.72 2.12 11.03
N ASP A 335 27.09 2.35 12.29
CA ASP A 335 26.73 3.53 13.07
C ASP A 335 25.33 3.55 13.74
N TRP A 336 24.47 2.55 13.57
CA TRP A 336 23.20 2.41 14.31
C TRP A 336 23.35 1.44 15.49
N ASN A 337 24.13 1.82 16.48
CA ASN A 337 24.46 0.92 17.61
C ASN A 337 23.45 0.97 18.76
N ASP A 338 22.54 1.94 18.76
CA ASP A 338 21.56 2.14 19.82
C ASP A 338 20.29 2.77 19.24
N ALA A 339 19.22 2.00 19.16
CA ALA A 339 17.92 2.46 18.67
C ALA A 339 17.37 3.67 19.43
N THR A 340 17.79 3.89 20.68
CA THR A 340 17.33 5.01 21.51
C THR A 340 18.20 6.24 21.39
N ASN A 341 19.32 6.17 20.65
CA ASN A 341 20.22 7.31 20.50
C ASN A 341 19.64 8.35 19.52
N ALA A 342 19.26 9.50 20.05
CA ALA A 342 18.71 10.61 19.26
C ALA A 342 19.60 11.05 18.07
N GLN A 343 20.92 10.82 18.15
CA GLN A 343 21.84 11.13 17.05
C GLN A 343 21.63 10.25 15.82
N ASN A 344 20.93 9.12 15.95
CA ASN A 344 20.57 8.26 14.84
C ASN A 344 19.35 8.80 14.05
N TYR A 345 18.62 9.76 14.61
CA TYR A 345 17.39 10.30 14.03
C TYR A 345 17.62 11.73 13.56
N THR A 346 18.18 11.83 12.37
CA THR A 346 18.39 13.09 11.65
C THR A 346 18.04 12.88 10.16
N PRO A 347 17.75 13.94 9.39
CA PRO A 347 17.55 13.82 7.94
C PRO A 347 18.69 13.08 7.23
N ALA A 348 19.94 13.37 7.61
CA ALA A 348 21.10 12.72 7.00
C ALA A 348 21.16 11.20 7.32
N LYS A 349 20.77 10.82 8.53
CA LYS A 349 20.72 9.40 8.94
C LYS A 349 19.56 8.67 8.28
N GLN A 350 18.39 9.28 8.18
CA GLN A 350 17.26 8.76 7.41
C GLN A 350 17.67 8.48 5.95
N ARG A 351 18.31 9.45 5.28
CA ARG A 351 18.85 9.29 3.93
C ARG A 351 19.83 8.12 3.83
N ALA A 352 20.81 8.07 4.71
CA ALA A 352 21.85 7.03 4.68
C ALA A 352 21.29 5.63 4.92
N TRP A 353 20.34 5.50 5.84
CA TRP A 353 19.71 4.22 6.16
C TRP A 353 18.85 3.70 5.00
N LEU A 354 17.98 4.55 4.45
CA LEU A 354 17.12 4.19 3.32
C LEU A 354 17.93 3.87 2.06
N LYS A 355 19.01 4.62 1.81
CA LYS A 355 19.95 4.34 0.74
C LYS A 355 20.57 2.94 0.88
N ALA A 356 21.11 2.62 2.05
CA ALA A 356 21.75 1.34 2.31
C ALA A 356 20.77 0.17 2.16
N LEU A 357 19.51 0.33 2.62
CA LEU A 357 18.45 -0.65 2.41
C LEU A 357 18.16 -0.86 0.92
N ALA A 358 18.02 0.22 0.16
CA ALA A 358 17.73 0.14 -1.27
C ALA A 358 18.86 -0.55 -2.06
N GLU A 359 20.12 -0.25 -1.73
CA GLU A 359 21.29 -0.90 -2.31
C GLU A 359 21.30 -2.42 -2.03
N ASP A 360 20.99 -2.83 -0.80
CA ASP A 360 20.95 -4.23 -0.43
C ASP A 360 19.78 -4.99 -1.11
N VAL A 361 18.62 -4.37 -1.19
CA VAL A 361 17.46 -4.91 -1.94
C VAL A 361 17.82 -5.08 -3.42
N LYS A 362 18.49 -4.10 -4.02
CA LYS A 362 18.90 -4.13 -5.42
C LYS A 362 19.93 -5.24 -5.68
N VAL A 363 20.92 -5.42 -4.79
CA VAL A 363 21.92 -6.51 -4.88
C VAL A 363 21.27 -7.88 -4.87
N GLY A 364 20.19 -8.08 -4.09
CA GLY A 364 19.39 -9.31 -4.09
C GLY A 364 18.46 -9.48 -5.29
N GLY A 365 18.59 -8.67 -6.32
CA GLY A 365 17.71 -8.70 -7.48
C GLY A 365 16.29 -8.24 -7.17
N GLY A 366 16.09 -7.54 -6.05
CA GLY A 366 14.83 -6.87 -5.72
C GLY A 366 14.55 -5.71 -6.67
N ILE A 367 13.28 -5.33 -6.78
CA ILE A 367 12.81 -4.38 -7.80
C ILE A 367 12.46 -3.00 -7.25
N GLY A 368 12.54 -2.78 -5.93
CA GLY A 368 12.29 -1.43 -5.40
C GLY A 368 12.11 -1.36 -3.90
N VAL A 369 12.05 -0.10 -3.44
CA VAL A 369 11.76 0.29 -2.04
C VAL A 369 10.76 1.43 -2.05
N ILE A 370 9.68 1.28 -1.28
CA ILE A 370 8.68 2.31 -1.01
C ILE A 370 8.67 2.59 0.49
N THR A 371 8.80 3.84 0.86
CA THR A 371 8.69 4.29 2.25
C THR A 371 7.24 4.56 2.65
N TRP A 372 6.94 4.50 3.94
CA TRP A 372 5.60 4.69 4.49
C TRP A 372 5.57 5.77 5.57
N GLY A 373 4.47 6.56 5.59
CA GLY A 373 4.28 7.63 6.56
C GLY A 373 5.14 8.87 6.34
N THR A 374 5.85 8.92 5.22
CA THR A 374 6.79 10.00 4.92
C THR A 374 6.13 11.27 4.37
N GLU A 375 4.85 11.20 4.01
CA GLU A 375 3.99 12.35 3.68
C GLU A 375 3.26 12.94 4.90
N SER A 376 3.41 12.32 6.07
CA SER A 376 2.66 12.71 7.28
C SER A 376 3.04 14.08 7.78
N LEU A 377 2.04 14.90 8.13
CA LEU A 377 2.19 16.20 8.75
C LEU A 377 1.28 16.32 9.99
N PRO A 378 1.77 16.86 11.10
CA PRO A 378 0.93 17.12 12.26
C PRO A 378 0.06 18.35 12.05
N ASP A 379 -1.20 18.29 12.47
CA ASP A 379 -2.06 19.46 12.55
C ASP A 379 -1.82 20.23 13.85
N LEU A 380 -0.90 21.18 13.83
CA LEU A 380 -0.57 22.04 14.97
C LEU A 380 -1.56 23.19 15.17
N LEU A 381 -2.41 23.48 14.16
CA LEU A 381 -3.25 24.67 14.15
C LEU A 381 -4.67 24.39 14.62
N THR A 382 -5.29 23.35 14.11
CA THR A 382 -6.71 23.09 14.38
C THR A 382 -6.92 21.93 15.34
N GLY A 383 -5.95 21.08 15.52
CA GLY A 383 -6.03 19.85 16.32
C GLY A 383 -7.01 18.81 15.73
N LYS A 384 -7.57 19.07 14.54
CA LYS A 384 -8.54 18.19 13.90
C LYS A 384 -7.90 17.05 13.13
N ALA A 385 -6.81 17.30 12.43
CA ALA A 385 -6.03 16.26 11.80
C ALA A 385 -5.20 15.49 12.82
N GLN A 386 -4.86 16.11 13.95
CA GLN A 386 -4.39 15.37 15.12
C GLN A 386 -5.50 14.44 15.58
N GLY A 387 -5.20 13.21 15.58
CA GLY A 387 -6.22 12.28 15.94
C GLY A 387 -7.06 11.78 14.78
N HIS A 388 -6.94 12.32 13.59
CA HIS A 388 -7.55 11.84 12.36
C HIS A 388 -6.52 11.42 11.33
N GLY A 389 -5.26 11.71 11.58
CA GLY A 389 -4.18 11.12 10.85
C GLY A 389 -4.06 9.63 11.22
N LEU A 390 -3.06 9.02 10.69
CA LEU A 390 -2.71 7.63 10.92
C LEU A 390 -2.70 7.20 12.38
N GLY A 391 -2.36 8.09 13.31
CA GLY A 391 -2.33 7.78 14.73
C GLY A 391 -3.68 7.34 15.30
N LEU A 392 -4.78 7.95 14.87
CA LEU A 392 -6.12 7.50 15.25
C LEU A 392 -6.54 6.23 14.55
N TYR A 393 -6.12 6.13 13.32
CA TYR A 393 -6.41 4.97 12.52
C TYR A 393 -5.77 3.71 13.11
N THR A 394 -4.55 3.84 13.60
CA THR A 394 -3.78 2.72 14.13
C THR A 394 -4.05 2.41 15.59
N TYR A 395 -4.47 3.41 16.37
CA TYR A 395 -4.58 3.27 17.83
C TYR A 395 -5.82 3.96 18.37
N PRO A 396 -6.73 3.21 19.02
CA PRO A 396 -7.89 3.78 19.71
C PRO A 396 -7.45 4.92 20.65
N ALA A 397 -8.29 5.93 20.80
CA ALA A 397 -8.05 7.06 21.69
C ALA A 397 -7.66 6.65 23.14
N ALA A 398 -8.01 5.44 23.56
CA ALA A 398 -7.61 4.85 24.83
C ALA A 398 -6.09 4.64 24.98
N TRP A 399 -5.33 4.65 23.89
CA TRP A 399 -3.88 4.48 23.93
C TRP A 399 -3.12 5.81 23.89
N GLY A 400 -3.85 6.93 23.79
CA GLY A 400 -3.29 8.26 23.93
C GLY A 400 -2.49 8.77 22.74
N TYR A 401 -2.51 8.08 21.60
CA TYR A 401 -1.86 8.52 20.39
C TYR A 401 -2.78 9.42 19.58
N GLY A 402 -2.32 10.61 19.28
CA GLY A 402 -3.16 11.65 18.67
C GLY A 402 -2.51 12.36 17.48
N SER A 403 -1.39 11.86 16.94
CA SER A 403 -0.71 12.46 15.80
C SER A 403 -0.57 11.48 14.62
N THR A 404 -0.14 12.00 13.48
CA THR A 404 0.27 11.21 12.31
C THR A 404 1.67 10.61 12.55
N TRP A 405 2.22 9.90 11.55
CA TRP A 405 3.59 9.38 11.61
C TRP A 405 4.64 10.44 11.25
N GLU A 406 4.50 11.64 11.79
CA GLU A 406 5.27 12.83 11.45
C GLU A 406 6.78 12.71 11.67
N ASN A 407 7.21 11.82 12.56
CA ASN A 407 8.65 11.60 12.78
C ASN A 407 9.33 10.85 11.63
N ASN A 408 8.56 10.14 10.79
CA ASN A 408 9.06 9.48 9.58
C ASN A 408 9.02 10.41 8.36
N SER A 409 8.35 11.56 8.46
CA SER A 409 8.08 12.46 7.35
C SER A 409 9.35 12.95 6.64
N TYR A 410 9.21 13.29 5.37
CA TYR A 410 10.23 14.06 4.65
C TYR A 410 10.07 15.57 4.85
N TRP A 411 8.98 15.99 5.49
CA TRP A 411 8.71 17.38 5.81
C TRP A 411 8.85 17.66 7.29
N ASP A 412 9.80 18.51 7.64
CA ASP A 412 10.14 18.86 9.03
C ASP A 412 9.06 19.77 9.64
N PHE A 413 8.25 19.20 10.50
CA PHE A 413 7.19 19.90 11.22
C PHE A 413 7.75 21.00 12.17
N ALA A 414 8.97 20.86 12.68
CA ALA A 414 9.63 21.88 13.49
C ALA A 414 10.16 23.05 12.64
N ASN A 415 10.30 22.85 11.32
CA ASN A 415 10.74 23.85 10.36
C ASN A 415 9.63 24.23 9.37
N ASN A 416 8.44 24.48 9.89
CA ASN A 416 7.27 24.93 9.11
C ASN A 416 6.91 23.99 7.93
N ASN A 417 7.02 22.70 8.13
CA ASN A 417 6.80 21.67 7.13
C ASN A 417 7.67 21.84 5.87
N ASN A 418 8.91 22.28 6.02
CA ASN A 418 9.85 22.30 4.91
C ASN A 418 10.40 20.91 4.64
N LEU A 419 10.51 20.58 3.36
CA LEU A 419 11.18 19.38 2.89
C LEU A 419 12.64 19.36 3.37
N HIS A 420 13.12 18.18 3.76
CA HIS A 420 14.50 17.98 4.20
C HIS A 420 15.20 16.87 3.42
N SER A 421 16.53 16.83 3.52
CA SER A 421 17.39 15.95 2.73
C SER A 421 17.23 14.46 2.99
N GLY A 422 16.38 14.04 3.90
CA GLY A 422 16.06 12.62 4.11
C GLY A 422 15.49 11.96 2.85
N ILE A 423 14.71 12.71 2.08
CA ILE A 423 14.10 12.26 0.82
C ILE A 423 15.14 11.93 -0.27
N ASP A 424 16.33 12.56 -0.24
CA ASP A 424 17.34 12.46 -1.30
C ASP A 424 17.98 11.06 -1.43
N TRP A 425 17.63 10.11 -0.57
CA TRP A 425 18.07 8.73 -0.75
C TRP A 425 17.67 8.18 -2.13
N MET A 426 16.55 8.67 -2.68
CA MET A 426 16.07 8.24 -3.99
C MET A 426 16.94 8.77 -5.14
N LEU A 427 17.56 9.95 -4.97
CA LEU A 427 18.57 10.46 -5.92
C LEU A 427 19.88 9.67 -5.86
N ASP A 428 20.21 9.08 -4.69
CA ASP A 428 21.45 8.36 -4.48
C ASP A 428 21.46 6.95 -5.10
N ILE A 429 20.32 6.45 -5.54
CA ILE A 429 20.16 5.11 -6.14
C ILE A 429 20.06 5.27 -7.66
N GLU A 430 21.01 4.69 -8.38
CA GLU A 430 21.04 4.63 -9.84
C GLU A 430 20.09 3.57 -10.40
#